data_5cf2d7b33caec6cd6e4be70913f93ca9
#
_entry.id   5cf2d7b33caec6cd6e4be70913f93ca9
#
_cell.length_a   1.000
_cell.length_b   1.000
_cell.length_c   1.000
_cell.angle_alpha   90.00
_cell.angle_beta   90.00
_cell.angle_gamma   90.00
#
_symmetry.space_group_name_H-M   'P 1'
#
loop_
_entity.id
_entity.type
_entity.pdbx_description
1 polymer ?
#
loop_
_entity_poly.entity_id
_entity_poly.type
_entity_poly.pdbx_seq_one_letter_code
_entity_poly.pdbx_strand_id
1 'polypeptide(L)'
;MMGDLRVFKSGATRSEDAEEERFDLISPFAMQRLARVYAEGAKTHGSANWERGVPLDATLNHMERHLQMWKAEVKSGEKIGEDDHMAKVAWGAFAIMHYETAGPLDYGTLVPRDKLPTNEVKKEGIDPNGVLGF
;
A
#
# COMPACT_ATOMS: atom_id res chain seq x y z
N MET A 1 18.89 -12.34 15.91
CA MET A 1 18.89 -12.28 17.38
C MET A 1 17.68 -13.00 17.92
N MET A 2 17.91 -13.92 18.81
CA MET A 2 16.79 -14.64 19.43
C MET A 2 16.25 -13.82 20.59
N GLY A 3 14.95 -13.59 20.60
CA GLY A 3 14.30 -12.94 21.71
C GLY A 3 14.17 -13.85 22.93
N ASP A 4 13.69 -13.30 24.01
CA ASP A 4 13.42 -14.05 25.22
C ASP A 4 12.32 -15.08 24.99
N LEU A 5 12.30 -16.13 25.82
CA LEU A 5 11.24 -17.11 25.78
C LEU A 5 9.96 -16.55 26.42
N ARG A 6 8.87 -16.67 25.69
CA ARG A 6 7.55 -16.37 26.21
C ARG A 6 6.88 -17.67 26.66
N VAL A 7 6.34 -17.67 27.88
CA VAL A 7 5.64 -18.80 28.43
C VAL A 7 4.14 -18.48 28.53
N PHE A 8 3.32 -19.31 27.92
CA PHE A 8 1.86 -19.16 27.96
C PHE A 8 1.30 -19.86 29.20
N LYS A 9 0.06 -19.52 29.56
CA LYS A 9 -0.62 -20.16 30.71
C LYS A 9 -0.73 -21.68 30.57
N SER A 10 -0.78 -22.20 29.37
CA SER A 10 -0.82 -23.62 29.08
C SER A 10 0.51 -24.33 29.36
N GLY A 11 1.59 -23.57 29.59
CA GLY A 11 2.95 -24.09 29.69
C GLY A 11 3.70 -24.14 28.36
N ALA A 12 3.01 -23.86 27.26
CA ALA A 12 3.67 -23.77 25.96
C ALA A 12 4.63 -22.58 25.93
N THR A 13 5.72 -22.71 25.18
CA THR A 13 6.72 -21.67 25.06
C THR A 13 6.86 -21.22 23.60
N ARG A 14 7.29 -19.98 23.44
CA ARG A 14 7.57 -19.41 22.14
C ARG A 14 8.67 -18.34 22.32
N SER A 15 9.52 -18.21 21.31
CA SER A 15 10.48 -17.12 21.30
C SER A 15 9.73 -15.80 21.18
N GLU A 16 10.08 -14.85 22.04
CA GLU A 16 9.54 -13.51 21.98
C GLU A 16 10.47 -12.64 21.18
N ASP A 17 9.93 -11.96 20.19
CA ASP A 17 10.67 -11.05 19.34
C ASP A 17 9.99 -9.67 19.40
N ALA A 18 10.69 -8.72 20.06
CA ALA A 18 10.15 -7.38 20.26
C ALA A 18 10.00 -6.58 18.96
N GLU A 19 10.73 -6.98 17.91
CA GLU A 19 10.70 -6.32 16.60
C GLU A 19 9.86 -7.09 15.59
N GLU A 20 9.13 -8.11 16.05
CA GLU A 20 8.23 -8.86 15.21
C GLU A 20 7.14 -7.95 14.65
N GLU A 21 6.82 -8.17 13.38
CA GLU A 21 5.74 -7.45 12.75
C GLU A 21 4.43 -7.71 13.50
N ARG A 22 3.71 -6.65 13.78
CA ARG A 22 2.52 -6.70 14.60
C ARG A 22 1.26 -6.72 13.73
N PHE A 23 1.00 -7.84 13.10
CA PHE A 23 -0.20 -8.05 12.29
C PHE A 23 -1.47 -7.92 13.12
N ASP A 24 -1.38 -8.21 14.41
CA ASP A 24 -2.49 -8.11 15.36
C ASP A 24 -2.96 -6.67 15.57
N LEU A 25 -2.15 -5.68 15.24
CA LEU A 25 -2.53 -4.27 15.36
C LEU A 25 -3.22 -3.71 14.11
N ILE A 26 -3.22 -4.49 13.02
CA ILE A 26 -3.89 -4.07 11.79
C ILE A 26 -5.38 -4.32 11.92
N SER A 27 -6.18 -3.31 11.58
CA SER A 27 -7.64 -3.41 11.67
C SER A 27 -8.18 -4.58 10.84
N PRO A 28 -8.88 -5.54 11.44
CA PRO A 28 -9.50 -6.61 10.69
C PRO A 28 -10.64 -6.13 9.79
N PHE A 29 -11.28 -5.04 10.15
CA PHE A 29 -12.34 -4.43 9.33
C PHE A 29 -11.77 -3.82 8.06
N ALA A 30 -10.67 -3.10 8.17
CA ALA A 30 -9.98 -2.53 7.02
C ALA A 30 -9.41 -3.63 6.11
N MET A 31 -8.82 -4.65 6.70
CA MET A 31 -8.29 -5.79 5.94
C MET A 31 -9.39 -6.53 5.19
N GLN A 32 -10.56 -6.65 5.75
CA GLN A 32 -11.69 -7.30 5.07
C GLN A 32 -12.11 -6.52 3.82
N ARG A 33 -12.16 -5.20 3.91
CA ARG A 33 -12.46 -4.35 2.76
C ARG A 33 -11.41 -4.50 1.66
N LEU A 34 -10.15 -4.50 2.05
CA LEU A 34 -9.04 -4.72 1.11
C LEU A 34 -9.12 -6.10 0.46
N ALA A 35 -9.38 -7.14 1.25
CA ALA A 35 -9.50 -8.50 0.75
C ALA A 35 -10.61 -8.64 -0.30
N ARG A 36 -11.71 -7.89 -0.15
CA ARG A 36 -12.79 -7.88 -1.14
C ARG A 36 -12.33 -7.30 -2.48
N VAL A 37 -11.46 -6.30 -2.46
CA VAL A 37 -10.88 -5.74 -3.70
C VAL A 37 -10.06 -6.80 -4.43
N TYR A 38 -9.25 -7.56 -3.70
CA TYR A 38 -8.50 -8.68 -4.28
C TYR A 38 -9.42 -9.75 -4.86
N ALA A 39 -10.51 -10.06 -4.17
CA ALA A 39 -11.48 -11.05 -4.63
C ALA A 39 -12.17 -10.60 -5.94
N GLU A 40 -12.54 -9.34 -6.04
CA GLU A 40 -13.12 -8.76 -7.25
C GLU A 40 -12.14 -8.83 -8.42
N GLY A 41 -10.89 -8.47 -8.19
CA GLY A 41 -9.83 -8.53 -9.19
C GLY A 41 -9.58 -9.96 -9.66
N ALA A 42 -9.55 -10.90 -8.75
CA ALA A 42 -9.37 -12.31 -9.07
C ALA A 42 -10.48 -12.85 -9.97
N LYS A 43 -11.70 -12.41 -9.72
CA LYS A 43 -12.88 -12.81 -10.50
C LYS A 43 -12.80 -12.32 -11.94
N THR A 44 -12.29 -11.11 -12.13
CA THR A 44 -12.22 -10.47 -13.45
C THR A 44 -10.96 -10.83 -14.23
N HIS A 45 -9.82 -10.90 -13.55
CA HIS A 45 -8.50 -11.00 -14.20
C HIS A 45 -7.69 -12.25 -13.80
N GLY A 46 -8.17 -13.04 -12.86
CA GLY A 46 -7.41 -14.15 -12.29
C GLY A 46 -6.63 -13.72 -11.05
N SER A 47 -6.47 -14.66 -10.11
CA SER A 47 -5.91 -14.37 -8.79
C SER A 47 -4.46 -13.89 -8.82
N ALA A 48 -3.69 -14.30 -9.81
CA ALA A 48 -2.26 -13.93 -9.92
C ALA A 48 -2.01 -12.79 -10.90
N ASN A 49 -3.06 -12.20 -11.46
CA ASN A 49 -2.87 -11.17 -12.49
C ASN A 49 -2.09 -9.95 -11.97
N TRP A 50 -2.43 -9.47 -10.79
CA TRP A 50 -1.78 -8.29 -10.23
C TRP A 50 -0.28 -8.52 -9.97
N GLU A 51 0.12 -9.76 -9.71
CA GLU A 51 1.52 -10.12 -9.45
C GLU A 51 2.40 -9.99 -10.68
N ARG A 52 1.81 -9.92 -11.87
CA ARG A 52 2.56 -9.71 -13.11
C ARG A 52 3.17 -8.32 -13.20
N GLY A 53 2.71 -7.42 -12.37
CA GLY A 53 3.17 -6.05 -12.31
C GLY A 53 2.27 -5.10 -13.08
N VAL A 54 1.92 -4.01 -12.43
CA VAL A 54 1.23 -2.88 -13.05
C VAL A 54 2.19 -1.71 -12.95
N PRO A 55 2.41 -0.94 -14.03
CA PRO A 55 3.31 0.21 -13.96
C PRO A 55 2.91 1.17 -12.84
N LEU A 56 3.91 1.72 -12.16
CA LEU A 56 3.69 2.60 -11.01
C LEU A 56 2.87 3.83 -11.35
N ASP A 57 3.11 4.43 -12.50
CA ASP A 57 2.33 5.60 -12.94
C ASP A 57 0.85 5.26 -13.13
N ALA A 58 0.55 4.11 -13.70
CA ALA A 58 -0.82 3.65 -13.86
C ALA A 58 -1.48 3.35 -12.51
N THR A 59 -0.73 2.72 -11.60
CA THR A 59 -1.22 2.41 -10.25
C THR A 59 -1.49 3.69 -9.47
N LEU A 60 -0.58 4.66 -9.53
CA LEU A 60 -0.76 5.94 -8.86
C LEU A 60 -1.96 6.72 -9.38
N ASN A 61 -2.13 6.75 -10.70
CA ASN A 61 -3.29 7.42 -11.28
C ASN A 61 -4.61 6.79 -10.83
N HIS A 62 -4.62 5.46 -10.75
CA HIS A 62 -5.78 4.72 -10.27
C HIS A 62 -6.08 5.07 -8.80
N MET A 63 -5.04 5.11 -7.97
CA MET A 63 -5.17 5.50 -6.56
C MET A 63 -5.71 6.92 -6.42
N GLU A 64 -5.14 7.86 -7.16
CA GLU A 64 -5.55 9.26 -7.11
C GLU A 64 -6.99 9.43 -7.54
N ARG A 65 -7.41 8.71 -8.59
CA ARG A 65 -8.79 8.75 -9.07
C ARG A 65 -9.77 8.29 -7.99
N HIS A 66 -9.49 7.18 -7.33
CA HIS A 66 -10.35 6.68 -6.26
C HIS A 66 -10.32 7.59 -5.03
N LEU A 67 -9.19 8.19 -4.75
CA LEU A 67 -9.10 9.17 -3.65
C LEU A 67 -9.99 10.39 -3.93
N GLN A 68 -9.98 10.90 -5.16
CA GLN A 68 -10.86 12.00 -5.54
C GLN A 68 -12.34 11.62 -5.45
N MET A 69 -12.68 10.42 -5.87
CA MET A 69 -14.06 9.93 -5.76
C MET A 69 -14.50 9.81 -4.31
N TRP A 70 -13.63 9.31 -3.43
CA TRP A 70 -13.92 9.25 -2.01
C TRP A 70 -14.15 10.65 -1.42
N LYS A 71 -13.32 11.61 -1.79
CA LYS A 71 -13.49 13.00 -1.34
C LYS A 71 -14.83 13.58 -1.79
N ALA A 72 -15.23 13.26 -3.02
CA ALA A 72 -16.52 13.70 -3.55
C ALA A 72 -17.69 13.07 -2.80
N GLU A 73 -17.59 11.79 -2.45
CA GLU A 73 -18.59 11.10 -1.62
C GLU A 73 -18.75 11.80 -0.26
N VAL A 74 -17.63 12.11 0.39
CA VAL A 74 -17.65 12.79 1.69
C VAL A 74 -18.31 14.17 1.58
N LYS A 75 -17.95 14.92 0.56
CA LYS A 75 -18.49 16.29 0.38
C LYS A 75 -19.96 16.30 0.01
N SER A 76 -20.39 15.38 -0.83
CA SER A 76 -21.78 15.31 -1.27
C SER A 76 -22.69 14.56 -0.29
N GLY A 77 -22.11 13.69 0.52
CA GLY A 77 -22.89 12.79 1.38
C GLY A 77 -23.52 11.64 0.63
N GLU A 78 -23.16 11.45 -0.64
CA GLU A 78 -23.73 10.40 -1.49
C GLU A 78 -22.66 9.46 -2.00
N LYS A 79 -23.03 8.19 -2.14
CA LYS A 79 -22.17 7.17 -2.72
C LYS A 79 -22.01 7.40 -4.22
N ILE A 80 -20.78 7.31 -4.72
CA ILE A 80 -20.47 7.45 -6.15
C ILE A 80 -20.03 6.08 -6.69
N GLY A 81 -20.89 5.46 -7.49
CA GLY A 81 -20.65 4.14 -8.05
C GLY A 81 -20.72 3.04 -7.01
N GLU A 82 -20.28 1.86 -7.38
CA GLU A 82 -20.36 0.67 -6.55
C GLU A 82 -19.02 0.35 -5.85
N ASP A 83 -17.95 1.07 -6.21
CA ASP A 83 -16.61 0.75 -5.73
C ASP A 83 -16.39 1.19 -4.29
N ASP A 84 -15.62 0.40 -3.56
CA ASP A 84 -15.04 0.81 -2.28
C ASP A 84 -13.77 1.62 -2.60
N HIS A 85 -13.93 2.92 -2.74
CA HIS A 85 -12.85 3.78 -3.23
C HIS A 85 -11.62 3.76 -2.33
N MET A 86 -11.81 3.85 -1.01
CA MET A 86 -10.67 3.87 -0.10
C MET A 86 -9.94 2.53 -0.07
N ALA A 87 -10.67 1.42 -0.16
CA ALA A 87 -10.04 0.10 -0.25
C ALA A 87 -9.24 -0.05 -1.55
N LYS A 88 -9.69 0.58 -2.64
CA LYS A 88 -8.95 0.57 -3.90
C LYS A 88 -7.69 1.44 -3.84
N VAL A 89 -7.70 2.52 -3.09
CA VAL A 89 -6.49 3.29 -2.78
C VAL A 89 -5.51 2.40 -2.01
N ALA A 90 -5.99 1.70 -0.98
CA ALA A 90 -5.17 0.79 -0.19
C ALA A 90 -4.57 -0.33 -1.06
N TRP A 91 -5.38 -0.91 -1.95
CA TRP A 91 -4.89 -1.93 -2.89
C TRP A 91 -3.69 -1.43 -3.69
N GLY A 92 -3.77 -0.21 -4.21
CA GLY A 92 -2.67 0.39 -4.96
C GLY A 92 -1.38 0.49 -4.14
N ALA A 93 -1.49 0.96 -2.89
CA ALA A 93 -0.35 1.06 -2.00
C ALA A 93 0.25 -0.31 -1.69
N PHE A 94 -0.58 -1.30 -1.42
CA PHE A 94 -0.12 -2.67 -1.17
C PHE A 94 0.57 -3.27 -2.40
N ALA A 95 0.01 -3.04 -3.59
CA ALA A 95 0.61 -3.50 -4.83
C ALA A 95 1.99 -2.89 -5.03
N ILE A 96 2.14 -1.58 -4.83
CA ILE A 96 3.42 -0.89 -4.95
C ILE A 96 4.43 -1.46 -3.97
N MET A 97 4.06 -1.64 -2.70
CA MET A 97 4.95 -2.24 -1.71
C MET A 97 5.41 -3.64 -2.11
N HIS A 98 4.51 -4.43 -2.68
CA HIS A 98 4.86 -5.75 -3.19
C HIS A 98 5.88 -5.65 -4.34
N TYR A 99 5.64 -4.78 -5.32
CA TYR A 99 6.55 -4.63 -6.46
C TYR A 99 7.92 -4.11 -6.03
N GLU A 100 7.96 -3.23 -5.04
CA GLU A 100 9.23 -2.73 -4.50
C GLU A 100 10.03 -3.84 -3.82
N THR A 101 9.35 -4.81 -3.22
CA THR A 101 9.99 -5.88 -2.44
C THR A 101 10.27 -7.12 -3.27
N ALA A 102 9.31 -7.57 -4.06
CA ALA A 102 9.37 -8.82 -4.81
C ALA A 102 9.44 -8.63 -6.32
N GLY A 103 9.14 -7.44 -6.81
CA GLY A 103 9.09 -7.18 -8.25
C GLY A 103 7.86 -7.78 -8.93
N PRO A 104 7.71 -7.58 -10.23
CA PRO A 104 8.52 -6.67 -11.05
C PRO A 104 8.22 -5.20 -10.77
N LEU A 105 9.24 -4.37 -10.74
CA LEU A 105 9.09 -2.94 -10.50
C LEU A 105 9.21 -2.19 -11.82
N ASP A 106 8.08 -1.70 -12.31
CA ASP A 106 7.97 -0.97 -13.56
C ASP A 106 7.56 0.47 -13.25
N TYR A 107 8.46 1.40 -13.47
CA TYR A 107 8.19 2.81 -13.20
C TYR A 107 7.21 3.44 -14.19
N GLY A 108 6.98 2.82 -15.36
CA GLY A 108 6.16 3.42 -16.40
C GLY A 108 6.80 4.72 -16.88
N THR A 109 6.04 5.81 -16.77
CA THR A 109 6.55 7.15 -17.15
C THR A 109 7.27 7.86 -16.01
N LEU A 110 7.26 7.28 -14.78
CA LEU A 110 7.99 7.84 -13.66
C LEU A 110 9.49 7.60 -13.82
N VAL A 111 10.28 8.53 -13.33
CA VAL A 111 11.72 8.41 -13.36
C VAL A 111 12.21 7.92 -12.01
N PRO A 112 12.98 6.81 -11.96
CA PRO A 112 13.54 6.32 -10.69
C PRO A 112 14.38 7.42 -10.02
N ARG A 113 14.32 7.45 -8.70
CA ARG A 113 14.99 8.49 -7.91
C ARG A 113 16.49 8.59 -8.19
N ASP A 114 17.16 7.47 -8.42
CA ASP A 114 18.59 7.43 -8.74
C ASP A 114 18.92 7.95 -10.14
N LYS A 115 17.90 8.14 -10.98
CA LYS A 115 18.06 8.70 -12.34
C LYS A 115 17.75 10.18 -12.41
N LEU A 116 17.33 10.79 -11.30
CA LEU A 116 17.03 12.22 -11.27
C LEU A 116 18.33 13.02 -11.23
N PRO A 117 18.37 14.19 -11.89
CA PRO A 117 19.53 15.08 -11.83
C PRO A 117 19.78 15.55 -10.39
N THR A 118 20.99 15.34 -9.89
CA THR A 118 21.31 15.65 -8.48
C THR A 118 21.47 17.15 -8.23
N ASN A 119 21.93 17.88 -9.22
CA ASN A 119 22.19 19.32 -9.07
C ASN A 119 20.94 20.19 -9.14
N GLU A 120 19.84 19.62 -9.61
CA GLU A 120 18.60 20.38 -9.84
C GLU A 120 17.52 20.09 -8.81
N VAL A 121 17.80 19.14 -7.92
CA VAL A 121 16.86 18.73 -6.90
C VAL A 121 16.95 19.60 -5.66
N LYS A 122 17.96 20.46 -5.57
CA LYS A 122 18.10 21.38 -4.45
C LYS A 122 17.11 22.51 -4.60
N LYS A 123 15.88 22.24 -4.24
CA LYS A 123 14.83 23.24 -4.33
C LYS A 123 14.47 23.72 -2.94
N GLU A 124 14.22 25.01 -2.84
CA GLU A 124 13.71 25.59 -1.64
C GLU A 124 12.35 24.99 -1.31
N GLY A 125 12.12 24.71 -0.04
CA GLY A 125 10.87 24.15 0.42
C GLY A 125 10.75 22.64 0.31
N ILE A 126 11.76 21.96 -0.23
CA ILE A 126 11.78 20.51 -0.28
C ILE A 126 12.78 19.98 0.73
N ASP A 127 12.30 19.21 1.69
CA ASP A 127 13.15 18.54 2.66
C ASP A 127 14.05 17.54 1.93
N PRO A 128 15.38 17.53 2.19
CA PRO A 128 16.29 16.56 1.61
C PRO A 128 15.92 15.11 1.88
N ASN A 129 15.16 14.85 2.94
CA ASN A 129 14.67 13.51 3.25
C ASN A 129 13.35 13.19 2.58
N GLY A 130 12.85 14.05 1.72
CA GLY A 130 11.63 13.83 0.99
C GLY A 130 10.36 14.00 1.81
N VAL A 131 10.48 14.60 2.98
CA VAL A 131 9.32 14.86 3.83
C VAL A 131 8.81 16.25 3.53
N LEU A 132 7.61 16.33 3.01
CA LEU A 132 6.92 17.61 2.88
C LEU A 132 6.36 17.97 4.24
N GLY A 133 6.46 19.24 4.60
CA GLY A 133 5.99 19.69 5.89
C GLY A 133 4.47 19.74 5.96
N PHE A 134 3.87 18.64 6.24
CA PHE A 134 2.45 18.58 6.52
C PHE A 134 2.21 18.64 8.01
#